data_6add6f686b0da8a4810457894d952d55
#
_entry.id   6add6f686b0da8a4810457894d952d55
#
_cell.length_a   1.000
_cell.length_b   1.000
_cell.length_c   1.000
_cell.angle_alpha   90.00
_cell.angle_beta   90.00
_cell.angle_gamma   90.00
#
_symmetry.space_group_name_H-M   'P 1'
#
loop_
_entity.id
_entity.type
_entity.pdbx_description
1 polymer ?
#
loop_
_entity_poly.entity_id
_entity_poly.type
_entity_poly.pdbx_seq_one_letter_code
_entity_poly.pdbx_strand_id
1 'polypeptide(L)'
;MEPVRSYVICCVQRTGSWLLAHTLADTGYAGRPSDYFDDAEREDHAREWGVPAGDLTAYVRAVWDKATTPNGVLGSKLMWNDFDWLRSSLRPPAGTDAGLAFMRMAFPDAQFVWLRRQDKVRQGISWWRAAVTGQWGLRPGQQAGRPPPEVEQMVQLVRFAEQCEDGWRQWFAATGIQPCEVLYEDLATDRLTVVNAVLEFLRLPHLDADDLPPVRYRQQADA
;
A
#
# COMPACT_ATOMS: atom_id res chain seq x y z
N MET A 1 -6.76 -20.40 -2.31
CA MET A 1 -7.26 -20.40 -3.72
C MET A 1 -6.42 -19.44 -4.52
N GLU A 2 -5.96 -19.82 -5.72
CA GLU A 2 -5.23 -18.89 -6.59
C GLU A 2 -6.15 -17.74 -7.04
N PRO A 3 -5.71 -16.48 -6.93
CA PRO A 3 -6.55 -15.36 -7.35
C PRO A 3 -6.72 -15.33 -8.87
N VAL A 4 -7.91 -14.93 -9.31
CA VAL A 4 -8.23 -14.75 -10.74
C VAL A 4 -7.66 -13.44 -11.28
N ARG A 5 -7.51 -12.45 -10.39
CA ARG A 5 -7.00 -11.11 -10.70
C ARG A 5 -6.31 -10.56 -9.46
N SER A 6 -5.24 -9.83 -9.64
CA SER A 6 -4.58 -9.17 -8.53
C SER A 6 -4.25 -7.70 -8.83
N TYR A 7 -4.07 -6.91 -7.77
CA TYR A 7 -3.50 -5.58 -7.86
C TYR A 7 -2.66 -5.25 -6.63
N VAL A 8 -1.73 -4.31 -6.83
CA VAL A 8 -0.85 -3.81 -5.78
C VAL A 8 -0.94 -2.29 -5.70
N ILE A 9 -1.27 -1.78 -4.53
CA ILE A 9 -1.14 -0.35 -4.22
C ILE A 9 0.31 -0.08 -3.87
N CYS A 10 1.07 0.43 -4.84
CA CYS A 10 2.46 0.84 -4.71
C CYS A 10 2.51 2.24 -4.08
N CYS A 11 3.14 2.38 -2.93
CA CYS A 11 3.09 3.62 -2.18
C CYS A 11 4.33 3.84 -1.31
N VAL A 12 4.33 4.95 -0.62
CA VAL A 12 5.27 5.32 0.44
C VAL A 12 4.45 5.62 1.69
N GLN A 13 5.05 5.54 2.85
CA GLN A 13 4.38 5.86 4.11
C GLN A 13 3.74 7.27 4.06
N ARG A 14 2.57 7.39 4.65
CA ARG A 14 1.79 8.66 4.79
C ARG A 14 1.27 9.26 3.47
N THR A 15 1.13 8.46 2.42
CA THR A 15 0.47 8.86 1.16
C THR A 15 -1.05 8.68 1.16
N GLY A 16 -1.68 8.34 2.29
CA GLY A 16 -3.11 8.01 2.34
C GLY A 16 -3.44 6.58 1.92
N SER A 17 -2.45 5.71 1.88
CA SER A 17 -2.60 4.32 1.42
C SER A 17 -3.64 3.53 2.25
N TRP A 18 -3.77 3.80 3.55
CA TRP A 18 -4.83 3.22 4.38
C TRP A 18 -6.22 3.69 3.98
N LEU A 19 -6.37 4.96 3.60
CA LEU A 19 -7.66 5.49 3.14
C LEU A 19 -8.12 4.77 1.88
N LEU A 20 -7.25 4.65 0.87
CA LEU A 20 -7.55 3.93 -0.37
C LEU A 20 -7.78 2.43 -0.10
N ALA A 21 -6.85 1.78 0.62
CA ALA A 21 -6.92 0.34 0.89
C ALA A 21 -8.21 -0.05 1.62
N HIS A 22 -8.56 0.67 2.71
CA HIS A 22 -9.78 0.38 3.44
C HIS A 22 -11.04 0.67 2.63
N THR A 23 -11.05 1.75 1.83
CA THR A 23 -12.21 2.03 0.97
C THR A 23 -12.41 0.90 -0.03
N LEU A 24 -11.35 0.39 -0.67
CA LEU A 24 -11.44 -0.75 -1.58
C LEU A 24 -11.84 -2.05 -0.86
N ALA A 25 -11.26 -2.35 0.30
CA ALA A 25 -11.61 -3.53 1.08
C ALA A 25 -13.08 -3.54 1.51
N ASP A 26 -13.61 -2.38 1.90
CA ASP A 26 -14.97 -2.23 2.40
C ASP A 26 -16.04 -2.36 1.30
N THR A 27 -15.67 -2.33 0.01
CA THR A 27 -16.55 -2.69 -1.10
C THR A 27 -16.98 -4.16 -1.04
N GLY A 28 -16.16 -5.03 -0.41
CA GLY A 28 -16.38 -6.48 -0.33
C GLY A 28 -16.01 -7.26 -1.60
N TYR A 29 -15.69 -6.57 -2.71
CA TYR A 29 -15.37 -7.20 -4.01
C TYR A 29 -14.03 -6.75 -4.61
N ALA A 30 -13.38 -5.73 -4.05
CA ALA A 30 -12.12 -5.21 -4.56
C ALA A 30 -10.88 -5.75 -3.81
N GLY A 31 -10.91 -7.00 -3.35
CA GLY A 31 -9.83 -7.57 -2.56
C GLY A 31 -9.81 -7.03 -1.12
N ARG A 32 -8.79 -7.42 -0.36
CA ARG A 32 -8.55 -6.94 1.01
C ARG A 32 -7.13 -6.40 1.13
N PRO A 33 -6.82 -5.26 0.48
CA PRO A 33 -5.45 -4.73 0.48
C PRO A 33 -4.99 -4.33 1.89
N SER A 34 -3.83 -4.84 2.29
CA SER A 34 -3.14 -4.52 3.54
C SER A 34 -1.63 -4.64 3.35
N ASP A 35 -0.85 -4.33 4.41
CA ASP A 35 0.63 -4.38 4.44
C ASP A 35 1.13 -5.81 4.69
N TYR A 36 0.70 -6.78 3.89
CA TYR A 36 1.07 -8.19 4.08
C TYR A 36 2.57 -8.47 4.00
N PHE A 37 3.33 -7.59 3.36
CA PHE A 37 4.77 -7.75 3.14
C PHE A 37 5.61 -6.74 3.92
N ASP A 38 5.01 -6.03 4.88
CA ASP A 38 5.75 -5.23 5.86
C ASP A 38 6.69 -6.13 6.66
N ASP A 39 7.96 -5.75 6.77
CA ASP A 39 8.99 -6.60 7.38
C ASP A 39 8.73 -6.84 8.87
N ALA A 40 8.18 -5.84 9.57
CA ALA A 40 7.88 -5.94 11.00
C ALA A 40 6.65 -6.83 11.29
N GLU A 41 5.65 -6.87 10.38
CA GLU A 41 4.40 -7.59 10.59
C GLU A 41 4.42 -9.01 9.97
N ARG A 42 5.28 -9.26 8.99
CA ARG A 42 5.31 -10.51 8.22
C ARG A 42 5.56 -11.74 9.09
N GLU A 43 6.46 -11.65 10.07
CA GLU A 43 6.74 -12.78 10.97
C GLU A 43 5.56 -13.09 11.89
N ASP A 44 4.85 -12.06 12.34
CA ASP A 44 3.66 -12.21 13.17
C ASP A 44 2.51 -12.80 12.36
N HIS A 45 2.30 -12.34 11.12
CA HIS A 45 1.35 -12.95 10.19
C HIS A 45 1.69 -14.42 9.91
N ALA A 46 2.95 -14.74 9.63
CA ALA A 46 3.37 -16.11 9.38
C ALA A 46 3.07 -17.03 10.57
N ARG A 47 3.34 -16.54 11.79
CA ARG A 47 3.05 -17.26 13.03
C ARG A 47 1.55 -17.45 13.24
N GLU A 48 0.76 -16.39 13.08
CA GLU A 48 -0.70 -16.43 13.20
C GLU A 48 -1.34 -17.39 12.21
N TRP A 49 -0.81 -17.45 10.98
CA TRP A 49 -1.37 -18.28 9.90
C TRP A 49 -0.76 -19.69 9.83
N GLY A 50 0.16 -20.02 10.73
CA GLY A 50 0.81 -21.32 10.77
C GLY A 50 1.73 -21.59 9.58
N VAL A 51 2.31 -20.55 9.00
CA VAL A 51 3.26 -20.63 7.89
C VAL A 51 4.66 -20.90 8.42
N PRO A 52 5.43 -21.85 7.86
CA PRO A 52 6.82 -22.09 8.26
C PRO A 52 7.69 -20.84 8.07
N ALA A 53 8.54 -20.56 9.06
CA ALA A 53 9.48 -19.46 8.98
C ALA A 53 10.38 -19.58 7.73
N GLY A 54 10.50 -18.49 6.97
CA GLY A 54 11.34 -18.42 5.77
C GLY A 54 10.75 -19.04 4.50
N ASP A 55 9.59 -19.70 4.57
CA ASP A 55 8.90 -20.22 3.37
C ASP A 55 8.04 -19.10 2.72
N LEU A 56 8.69 -18.32 1.86
CA LEU A 56 8.03 -17.23 1.14
C LEU A 56 6.88 -17.74 0.24
N THR A 57 7.02 -18.93 -0.33
CA THR A 57 5.97 -19.51 -1.21
C THR A 57 4.73 -19.86 -0.42
N ALA A 58 4.90 -20.52 0.73
CA ALA A 58 3.78 -20.80 1.63
C ALA A 58 3.15 -19.52 2.17
N TYR A 59 3.98 -18.50 2.49
CA TYR A 59 3.49 -17.20 2.94
C TYR A 59 2.63 -16.50 1.87
N VAL A 60 3.09 -16.46 0.62
CA VAL A 60 2.31 -15.90 -0.49
C VAL A 60 0.96 -16.59 -0.65
N ARG A 61 0.92 -17.91 -0.54
CA ARG A 61 -0.35 -18.66 -0.59
C ARG A 61 -1.29 -18.29 0.56
N ALA A 62 -0.76 -18.10 1.77
CA ALA A 62 -1.55 -17.63 2.90
C ALA A 62 -2.07 -16.20 2.68
N VAL A 63 -1.26 -15.30 2.10
CA VAL A 63 -1.73 -13.98 1.68
C VAL A 63 -2.87 -14.08 0.67
N TRP A 64 -2.80 -14.98 -0.32
CA TRP A 64 -3.90 -15.20 -1.27
C TRP A 64 -5.21 -15.58 -0.55
N ASP A 65 -5.14 -16.46 0.43
CA ASP A 65 -6.33 -16.88 1.18
C ASP A 65 -6.92 -15.76 2.06
N LYS A 66 -6.08 -14.85 2.55
CA LYS A 66 -6.50 -13.73 3.41
C LYS A 66 -6.95 -12.50 2.63
N ALA A 67 -6.26 -12.19 1.55
CA ALA A 67 -6.41 -10.92 0.81
C ALA A 67 -7.38 -11.00 -0.39
N THR A 68 -7.79 -12.22 -0.78
CA THR A 68 -8.70 -12.43 -1.92
C THR A 68 -10.17 -12.38 -1.48
N THR A 69 -10.98 -11.65 -2.22
CA THR A 69 -12.45 -11.63 -2.06
C THR A 69 -13.11 -12.80 -2.80
N PRO A 70 -14.38 -13.17 -2.49
CA PRO A 70 -15.05 -14.32 -3.09
C PRO A 70 -15.13 -14.32 -4.63
N ASN A 71 -15.07 -13.14 -5.25
CA ASN A 71 -15.01 -12.97 -6.71
C ASN A 71 -13.61 -13.18 -7.32
N GLY A 72 -12.63 -13.61 -6.50
CA GLY A 72 -11.28 -13.94 -6.95
C GLY A 72 -10.33 -12.74 -7.10
N VAL A 73 -10.67 -11.57 -6.55
CA VAL A 73 -9.81 -10.38 -6.59
C VAL A 73 -8.90 -10.35 -5.38
N LEU A 74 -7.59 -10.37 -5.62
CA LEU A 74 -6.53 -10.19 -4.62
C LEU A 74 -6.09 -8.72 -4.60
N GLY A 75 -6.15 -8.09 -3.43
CA GLY A 75 -5.58 -6.75 -3.20
C GLY A 75 -4.43 -6.78 -2.20
N SER A 76 -3.37 -6.05 -2.46
CA SER A 76 -2.28 -5.82 -1.50
C SER A 76 -1.81 -4.37 -1.55
N LYS A 77 -1.21 -3.93 -0.47
CA LYS A 77 -0.50 -2.65 -0.37
C LYS A 77 0.97 -2.94 -0.12
N LEU A 78 1.86 -2.22 -0.78
CA LEU A 78 3.30 -2.45 -0.71
C LEU A 78 4.04 -1.12 -0.67
N MET A 79 4.79 -0.91 0.39
CA MET A 79 5.69 0.24 0.53
C MET A 79 6.98 0.00 -0.27
N TRP A 80 7.59 1.08 -0.77
CA TRP A 80 8.85 0.95 -1.53
C TRP A 80 9.97 0.25 -0.75
N ASN A 81 10.17 0.63 0.51
CA ASN A 81 11.23 0.04 1.34
C ASN A 81 11.07 -1.47 1.51
N ASP A 82 9.83 -1.96 1.69
CA ASP A 82 9.56 -3.39 1.83
C ASP A 82 9.78 -4.11 0.50
N PHE A 83 9.33 -3.51 -0.60
CA PHE A 83 9.57 -4.03 -1.94
C PHE A 83 11.06 -4.07 -2.30
N ASP A 84 11.82 -3.01 -1.98
CA ASP A 84 13.26 -2.93 -2.24
C ASP A 84 14.04 -3.98 -1.44
N TRP A 85 13.66 -4.20 -0.19
CA TRP A 85 14.20 -5.28 0.63
C TRP A 85 13.85 -6.66 0.07
N LEU A 86 12.59 -6.92 -0.27
CA LEU A 86 12.13 -8.19 -0.83
C LEU A 86 12.87 -8.53 -2.13
N ARG A 87 12.92 -7.61 -3.10
CA ARG A 87 13.61 -7.84 -4.37
C ARG A 87 15.12 -8.06 -4.18
N SER A 88 15.74 -7.36 -3.21
CA SER A 88 17.15 -7.51 -2.90
C SER A 88 17.49 -8.87 -2.25
N SER A 89 16.51 -9.47 -1.57
CA SER A 89 16.65 -10.77 -0.91
C SER A 89 16.43 -11.96 -1.86
N LEU A 90 15.81 -11.74 -3.01
CA LEU A 90 15.57 -12.78 -4.01
C LEU A 90 16.82 -13.06 -4.85
N ARG A 91 16.89 -14.28 -5.39
CA ARG A 91 17.95 -14.73 -6.31
C ARG A 91 17.31 -15.33 -7.56
N PRO A 92 16.69 -14.49 -8.41
CA PRO A 92 16.06 -14.98 -9.64
C PRO A 92 17.14 -15.45 -10.63
N PRO A 93 16.75 -16.20 -11.67
CA PRO A 93 17.64 -16.55 -12.77
C PRO A 93 18.33 -15.32 -13.38
N ALA A 94 19.53 -15.50 -13.91
CA ALA A 94 20.28 -14.42 -14.56
C ALA A 94 19.44 -13.74 -15.66
N GLY A 95 19.48 -12.40 -15.71
CA GLY A 95 18.73 -11.59 -16.67
C GLY A 95 17.26 -11.34 -16.28
N THR A 96 16.79 -11.83 -15.14
CA THR A 96 15.43 -11.58 -14.64
C THR A 96 15.49 -10.46 -13.57
N ASP A 97 14.65 -9.43 -13.72
CA ASP A 97 14.46 -8.42 -12.67
C ASP A 97 13.83 -9.08 -11.44
N ALA A 98 14.47 -8.90 -10.28
CA ALA A 98 14.04 -9.55 -9.04
C ALA A 98 12.68 -9.03 -8.55
N GLY A 99 12.38 -7.76 -8.78
CA GLY A 99 11.07 -7.18 -8.46
C GLY A 99 9.96 -7.77 -9.32
N LEU A 100 10.19 -7.92 -10.63
CA LEU A 100 9.22 -8.60 -11.51
C LEU A 100 9.04 -10.07 -11.13
N ALA A 101 10.12 -10.76 -10.75
CA ALA A 101 10.03 -12.16 -10.29
C ALA A 101 9.16 -12.27 -9.03
N PHE A 102 9.35 -11.38 -8.06
CA PHE A 102 8.52 -11.28 -6.86
C PHE A 102 7.05 -10.98 -7.22
N MET A 103 6.82 -9.94 -8.02
CA MET A 103 5.45 -9.54 -8.37
C MET A 103 4.69 -10.66 -9.09
N ARG A 104 5.32 -11.37 -10.04
CA ARG A 104 4.70 -12.49 -10.73
C ARG A 104 4.39 -13.67 -9.83
N MET A 105 5.26 -13.93 -8.84
CA MET A 105 5.06 -15.00 -7.87
C MET A 105 3.92 -14.67 -6.89
N ALA A 106 3.92 -13.43 -6.37
CA ALA A 106 3.00 -13.03 -5.31
C ALA A 106 1.64 -12.56 -5.84
N PHE A 107 1.59 -11.98 -7.04
CA PHE A 107 0.42 -11.30 -7.60
C PHE A 107 0.22 -11.69 -9.08
N PRO A 108 -0.44 -12.82 -9.36
CA PRO A 108 -0.74 -13.22 -10.74
C PRO A 108 -1.54 -12.13 -11.47
N ASP A 109 -1.16 -11.83 -12.71
CA ASP A 109 -1.78 -10.79 -13.57
C ASP A 109 -1.97 -9.44 -12.88
N ALA A 110 -0.95 -9.02 -12.10
CA ALA A 110 -1.04 -7.82 -11.28
C ALA A 110 -1.24 -6.54 -12.09
N GLN A 111 -2.24 -5.77 -11.69
CA GLN A 111 -2.36 -4.36 -12.04
C GLN A 111 -1.75 -3.51 -10.91
N PHE A 112 -1.19 -2.35 -11.26
CA PHE A 112 -0.48 -1.53 -10.28
C PHE A 112 -1.18 -0.18 -10.13
N VAL A 113 -1.47 0.19 -8.88
CA VAL A 113 -2.00 1.51 -8.50
C VAL A 113 -0.88 2.23 -7.77
N TRP A 114 -0.39 3.33 -8.34
CA TRP A 114 0.71 4.09 -7.74
C TRP A 114 0.17 5.30 -7.00
N LEU A 115 0.12 5.19 -5.68
CA LEU A 115 -0.40 6.23 -4.81
C LEU A 115 0.74 7.13 -4.32
N ARG A 116 0.63 8.41 -4.63
CA ARG A 116 1.62 9.46 -4.34
C ARG A 116 1.02 10.56 -3.48
N ARG A 117 1.88 11.32 -2.84
CA ARG A 117 1.53 12.57 -2.17
C ARG A 117 2.43 13.68 -2.68
N GLN A 118 1.83 14.79 -3.15
CA GLN A 118 2.60 15.92 -3.69
C GLN A 118 3.27 16.72 -2.56
N ASP A 119 2.54 17.01 -1.49
CA ASP A 119 3.06 17.76 -0.34
C ASP A 119 3.99 16.88 0.51
N LYS A 120 5.28 16.84 0.13
CA LYS A 120 6.32 16.06 0.83
C LYS A 120 6.59 16.58 2.23
N VAL A 121 6.43 17.89 2.45
CA VAL A 121 6.63 18.49 3.78
C VAL A 121 5.56 17.98 4.74
N ARG A 122 4.28 18.05 4.37
CA ARG A 122 3.20 17.47 5.17
C ARG A 122 3.32 15.97 5.30
N GLN A 123 3.79 15.26 4.27
CA GLN A 123 4.06 13.83 4.35
C GLN A 123 5.12 13.52 5.41
N GLY A 124 6.27 14.21 5.40
CA GLY A 124 7.34 14.03 6.37
C GLY A 124 6.92 14.37 7.81
N ILE A 125 6.19 15.48 8.01
CA ILE A 125 5.62 15.85 9.32
C ILE A 125 4.66 14.75 9.83
N SER A 126 3.77 14.28 8.97
CA SER A 126 2.84 13.19 9.31
C SER A 126 3.56 11.90 9.67
N TRP A 127 4.65 11.59 8.96
CA TRP A 127 5.47 10.41 9.23
C TRP A 127 6.18 10.53 10.57
N TRP A 128 6.87 11.65 10.78
CA TRP A 128 7.54 11.92 12.04
C TRP A 128 6.59 11.81 13.25
N ARG A 129 5.40 12.45 13.17
CA ARG A 129 4.39 12.34 14.22
C ARG A 129 3.99 10.89 14.48
N ALA A 130 3.71 10.13 13.43
CA ALA A 130 3.32 8.73 13.56
C ALA A 130 4.42 7.88 14.22
N ALA A 131 5.68 8.09 13.83
CA ALA A 131 6.82 7.38 14.38
C ALA A 131 7.05 7.68 15.87
N VAL A 132 6.97 8.97 16.27
CA VAL A 132 7.21 9.39 17.65
C VAL A 132 6.04 9.02 18.59
N THR A 133 4.80 9.07 18.08
CA THR A 133 3.61 8.82 18.91
C THR A 133 3.10 7.38 18.85
N GLY A 134 3.59 6.57 17.91
CA GLY A 134 3.03 5.25 17.60
C GLY A 134 1.63 5.29 16.97
N GLN A 135 1.11 6.48 16.66
CA GLN A 135 -0.23 6.67 16.11
C GLN A 135 -0.20 6.73 14.58
N TRP A 136 -0.24 5.59 13.91
CA TRP A 136 -0.22 5.51 12.45
C TRP A 136 -1.55 5.88 11.78
N GLY A 137 -2.66 5.75 12.50
CA GLY A 137 -3.99 6.16 12.08
C GLY A 137 -4.81 6.64 13.28
N LEU A 138 -5.63 7.67 13.09
CA LEU A 138 -6.53 8.19 14.13
C LEU A 138 -7.95 7.69 13.88
N ARG A 139 -8.55 7.09 14.88
CA ARG A 139 -9.99 6.78 14.88
C ARG A 139 -10.82 8.06 15.02
N PRO A 140 -12.08 8.08 14.55
CA PRO A 140 -12.97 9.19 14.83
C PRO A 140 -13.03 9.52 16.32
N GLY A 141 -12.85 10.79 16.68
CA GLY A 141 -12.81 11.27 18.06
C GLY A 141 -11.46 11.13 18.77
N GLN A 142 -10.49 10.41 18.21
CA GLN A 142 -9.16 10.32 18.79
C GLN A 142 -8.37 11.59 18.51
N GLN A 143 -7.69 12.12 19.54
CA GLN A 143 -6.81 13.28 19.38
C GLN A 143 -5.42 12.88 18.86
N ALA A 144 -4.90 13.68 17.93
CA ALA A 144 -3.53 13.53 17.47
C ALA A 144 -2.53 13.91 18.55
N GLY A 145 -1.50 13.08 18.73
CA GLY A 145 -0.35 13.47 19.54
C GLY A 145 0.37 14.67 18.93
N ARG A 146 0.80 15.60 19.79
CA ARG A 146 1.54 16.83 19.39
C ARG A 146 2.92 16.85 20.08
N PRO A 147 3.84 15.96 19.68
CA PRO A 147 5.19 15.98 20.24
C PRO A 147 5.92 17.27 19.86
N PRO A 148 6.95 17.70 20.61
CA PRO A 148 7.80 18.81 20.23
C PRO A 148 8.42 18.57 18.86
N PRO A 149 8.44 19.59 17.95
CA PRO A 149 8.95 19.39 16.61
C PRO A 149 10.46 19.12 16.58
N GLU A 150 10.86 18.12 15.81
CA GLU A 150 12.25 17.78 15.54
C GLU A 150 12.54 17.95 14.04
N VAL A 151 12.89 19.18 13.66
CA VAL A 151 13.00 19.62 12.26
C VAL A 151 13.96 18.75 11.45
N GLU A 152 15.09 18.39 12.04
CA GLU A 152 16.10 17.55 11.35
C GLU A 152 15.55 16.17 10.98
N GLN A 153 14.86 15.52 11.89
CA GLN A 153 14.20 14.22 11.62
C GLN A 153 13.10 14.36 10.56
N MET A 154 12.30 15.44 10.64
CA MET A 154 11.28 15.70 9.62
C MET A 154 11.90 15.85 8.22
N VAL A 155 12.99 16.61 8.10
CA VAL A 155 13.72 16.80 6.83
C VAL A 155 14.28 15.47 6.31
N GLN A 156 14.81 14.62 7.19
CA GLN A 156 15.29 13.28 6.81
C GLN A 156 14.14 12.42 6.27
N LEU A 157 12.96 12.45 6.90
CA LEU A 157 11.79 11.71 6.44
C LEU A 157 11.23 12.25 5.12
N VAL A 158 11.27 13.56 4.88
CA VAL A 158 10.93 14.16 3.58
C VAL A 158 11.83 13.59 2.48
N ARG A 159 13.15 13.66 2.68
CA ARG A 159 14.12 13.14 1.71
C ARG A 159 13.96 11.64 1.48
N PHE A 160 13.72 10.88 2.53
CA PHE A 160 13.50 9.44 2.42
C PHE A 160 12.19 9.13 1.65
N ALA A 161 11.12 9.89 1.87
CA ALA A 161 9.88 9.77 1.12
C ALA A 161 10.07 10.06 -0.38
N GLU A 162 10.87 11.08 -0.72
CA GLU A 162 11.25 11.42 -2.10
C GLU A 162 12.06 10.29 -2.74
N GLN A 163 13.05 9.76 -2.04
CA GLN A 163 13.86 8.62 -2.52
C GLN A 163 13.01 7.36 -2.78
N CYS A 164 12.08 7.05 -1.89
CA CYS A 164 11.18 5.91 -2.05
C CYS A 164 10.22 6.11 -3.25
N GLU A 165 9.70 7.31 -3.44
CA GLU A 165 8.86 7.63 -4.60
C GLU A 165 9.64 7.55 -5.90
N ASP A 166 10.88 8.05 -5.91
CA ASP A 166 11.78 7.92 -7.06
C ASP A 166 12.12 6.46 -7.37
N GLY A 167 12.26 5.64 -6.35
CA GLY A 167 12.44 4.20 -6.51
C GLY A 167 11.29 3.55 -7.28
N TRP A 168 10.03 3.80 -6.90
CA TRP A 168 8.87 3.34 -7.67
C TRP A 168 8.88 3.86 -9.10
N ARG A 169 9.14 5.17 -9.30
CA ARG A 169 9.19 5.78 -10.63
C ARG A 169 10.21 5.10 -11.53
N GLN A 170 11.43 4.88 -11.01
CA GLN A 170 12.51 4.23 -11.75
C GLN A 170 12.17 2.77 -12.08
N TRP A 171 11.57 2.04 -11.14
CA TRP A 171 11.20 0.65 -11.37
C TRP A 171 10.09 0.52 -12.42
N PHE A 172 9.05 1.35 -12.38
CA PHE A 172 8.02 1.37 -13.43
C PHE A 172 8.62 1.72 -14.80
N ALA A 173 9.49 2.73 -14.86
CA ALA A 173 10.16 3.12 -16.11
C ALA A 173 11.04 1.97 -16.66
N ALA A 174 11.79 1.29 -15.81
CA ALA A 174 12.67 0.18 -16.21
C ALA A 174 11.90 -1.07 -16.66
N THR A 175 10.72 -1.32 -16.09
CA THR A 175 9.90 -2.50 -16.40
C THR A 175 8.86 -2.25 -17.50
N GLY A 176 8.63 -0.99 -17.89
CA GLY A 176 7.60 -0.59 -18.85
C GLY A 176 6.16 -0.70 -18.32
N ILE A 177 6.00 -0.95 -17.02
CA ILE A 177 4.69 -1.01 -16.38
C ILE A 177 4.07 0.38 -16.34
N GLN A 178 2.79 0.49 -16.74
CA GLN A 178 2.01 1.72 -16.68
C GLN A 178 1.01 1.60 -15.51
N PRO A 179 1.30 2.17 -14.32
CA PRO A 179 0.39 2.12 -13.20
C PRO A 179 -0.78 3.11 -13.37
N CYS A 180 -1.90 2.85 -12.69
CA CYS A 180 -2.89 3.88 -12.42
C CYS A 180 -2.33 4.82 -11.35
N GLU A 181 -2.02 6.06 -11.72
CA GLU A 181 -1.51 7.05 -10.77
C GLU A 181 -2.66 7.68 -9.98
N VAL A 182 -2.50 7.74 -8.66
CA VAL A 182 -3.43 8.36 -7.72
C VAL A 182 -2.67 9.37 -6.87
N LEU A 183 -3.21 10.59 -6.75
CA LEU A 183 -2.69 11.60 -5.83
C LEU A 183 -3.50 11.59 -4.54
N TYR A 184 -2.81 11.65 -3.42
CA TYR A 184 -3.44 11.74 -2.09
C TYR A 184 -4.35 12.96 -1.98
N GLU A 185 -3.93 14.07 -2.53
CA GLU A 185 -4.66 15.34 -2.49
C GLU A 185 -6.03 15.21 -3.17
N ASP A 186 -6.08 14.53 -4.32
CA ASP A 186 -7.34 14.26 -5.03
C ASP A 186 -8.20 13.26 -4.24
N LEU A 187 -7.58 12.18 -3.74
CA LEU A 187 -8.26 11.16 -2.92
C LEU A 187 -8.85 11.77 -1.64
N ALA A 188 -8.18 12.74 -1.03
CA ALA A 188 -8.66 13.42 0.17
C ALA A 188 -9.80 14.42 -0.13
N THR A 189 -9.84 14.98 -1.34
CA THR A 189 -10.81 16.00 -1.77
C THR A 189 -12.08 15.35 -2.36
N ASP A 190 -11.92 14.39 -3.26
CA ASP A 190 -13.01 13.68 -3.94
C ASP A 190 -12.72 12.16 -3.98
N ARG A 191 -12.99 11.53 -2.84
CA ARG A 191 -12.71 10.10 -2.67
C ARG A 191 -13.54 9.22 -3.62
N LEU A 192 -14.79 9.58 -3.88
CA LEU A 192 -15.66 8.78 -4.72
C LEU A 192 -15.15 8.71 -6.16
N THR A 193 -14.85 9.86 -6.74
CA THR A 193 -14.32 9.94 -8.11
C THR A 193 -12.99 9.19 -8.24
N VAL A 194 -12.06 9.39 -7.29
CA VAL A 194 -10.75 8.73 -7.34
C VAL A 194 -10.87 7.21 -7.16
N VAL A 195 -11.70 6.75 -6.22
CA VAL A 195 -11.91 5.31 -6.01
C VAL A 195 -12.56 4.68 -7.23
N ASN A 196 -13.55 5.34 -7.85
CA ASN A 196 -14.19 4.84 -9.08
C ASN A 196 -13.22 4.79 -10.26
N ALA A 197 -12.29 5.74 -10.40
CA ALA A 197 -11.23 5.66 -11.41
C ALA A 197 -10.31 4.45 -11.18
N VAL A 198 -9.96 4.15 -9.93
CA VAL A 198 -9.21 2.93 -9.57
C VAL A 198 -10.01 1.67 -9.87
N LEU A 199 -11.29 1.62 -9.51
CA LEU A 199 -12.17 0.47 -9.79
C LEU A 199 -12.32 0.23 -11.28
N GLU A 200 -12.49 1.29 -12.08
CA GLU A 200 -12.53 1.22 -13.54
C GLU A 200 -11.23 0.65 -14.13
N PHE A 201 -10.08 1.17 -13.68
CA PHE A 201 -8.76 0.63 -14.08
C PHE A 201 -8.64 -0.85 -13.74
N LEU A 202 -9.13 -1.28 -12.57
CA LEU A 202 -9.16 -2.66 -12.13
C LEU A 202 -10.28 -3.49 -12.79
N ARG A 203 -11.12 -2.88 -13.65
CA ARG A 203 -12.27 -3.49 -14.31
C ARG A 203 -13.25 -4.09 -13.28
N LEU A 204 -13.50 -3.34 -12.22
CA LEU A 204 -14.46 -3.67 -11.15
C LEU A 204 -15.67 -2.72 -11.21
N PRO A 205 -16.80 -3.11 -10.62
CA PRO A 205 -17.97 -2.24 -10.56
C PRO A 205 -17.67 -0.92 -9.84
N HIS A 206 -18.28 0.17 -10.32
CA HIS A 206 -18.24 1.45 -9.64
C HIS A 206 -19.06 1.44 -8.36
N LEU A 207 -18.75 2.35 -7.45
CA LEU A 207 -19.54 2.67 -6.26
C LEU A 207 -20.48 3.83 -6.57
N ASP A 208 -21.70 3.74 -6.08
CA ASP A 208 -22.58 4.90 -5.96
C ASP A 208 -22.21 5.72 -4.71
N ALA A 209 -22.67 6.97 -4.67
CA ALA A 209 -22.33 7.88 -3.55
C ALA A 209 -22.82 7.34 -2.20
N ASP A 210 -23.97 6.67 -2.19
CA ASP A 210 -24.57 6.08 -0.99
C ASP A 210 -23.84 4.82 -0.51
N ASP A 211 -23.10 4.15 -1.40
CA ASP A 211 -22.31 2.94 -1.09
C ASP A 211 -20.86 3.25 -0.69
N LEU A 212 -20.46 4.54 -0.73
CA LEU A 212 -19.10 4.93 -0.37
C LEU A 212 -18.82 4.66 1.12
N PRO A 213 -17.90 3.72 1.47
CA PRO A 213 -17.67 3.35 2.85
C PRO A 213 -17.20 4.54 3.71
N PRO A 214 -17.56 4.59 5.00
CA PRO A 214 -17.10 5.66 5.90
C PRO A 214 -15.58 5.62 6.10
N VAL A 215 -14.97 6.78 6.36
CA VAL A 215 -13.55 6.87 6.69
C VAL A 215 -13.31 6.29 8.08
N ARG A 216 -12.60 5.18 8.17
CA ARG A 216 -12.29 4.51 9.44
C ARG A 216 -11.12 5.15 10.22
N TYR A 217 -10.16 5.72 9.47
CA TYR A 217 -8.95 6.33 10.04
C TYR A 217 -8.57 7.58 9.27
N ARG A 218 -8.13 8.62 10.01
CA ARG A 218 -7.56 9.85 9.44
C ARG A 218 -6.06 9.90 9.68
N GLN A 219 -5.32 10.53 8.79
CA GLN A 219 -3.90 10.82 9.02
C GLN A 219 -3.75 12.03 9.95
N GLN A 220 -2.67 12.03 10.76
CA GLN A 220 -2.46 13.10 11.76
C GLN A 220 -2.19 14.49 11.15
N ALA A 221 -1.72 14.57 9.90
CA ALA A 221 -1.40 15.85 9.27
C ALA A 221 -2.63 16.67 8.85
N ASP A 222 -3.81 16.03 8.83
CA ASP A 222 -5.06 16.64 8.41
C ASP A 222 -5.94 17.08 9.61
N ALA A 223 -5.38 17.02 10.83
CA ALA A 223 -6.02 17.37 12.09
C ALA A 223 -5.43 18.64 12.71
#